data_a1131524803702aa853084079a9d9224
#
_entry.id   a1131524803702aa853084079a9d9224
#
_cell.length_a   1.000
_cell.length_b   1.000
_cell.length_c   1.000
_cell.angle_alpha   90.00
_cell.angle_beta   90.00
_cell.angle_gamma   90.00
#
_symmetry.space_group_name_H-M   'P 1'
#
loop_
_entity.id
_entity.type
_entity.pdbx_description
1 polymer ?
#
loop_
_entity_poly.entity_id
_entity_poly.type
_entity_poly.pdbx_seq_one_letter_code
_entity_poly.pdbx_strand_id
1 'polypeptide(L)'
;MLLFRKHWEEALQLRKDQEGIILPHTRARQQLKQQLRSKEQEDDSDPGSSSSSTEYVLSYVDTLLDLQLPEEEKRKLSEGEMVSLCSEFLNGGTETTSTTLQWIMANLVKHPHIQAKLFEEISGVVGEGGEEVKREDLQKMPYLKAVILEGLRRHPPAHFLLPHSVTQDTTLEGFAIPKNTLVNFMVADMGWNPKIWDDPMAFKPERFMNSKGNGVEAFDVTGRKEIRMIPFGAGRRICPGYELAILHLEYFVANLVLNFEWRAVDGDEVDLSEEQGFTVEMKNPLQVHLSPRRK
;
A
#
# COMPACT_ATOMS: atom_id res chain seq x y z
N MET A 1 -32.17 18.54 -3.69
CA MET A 1 -32.24 17.38 -2.77
C MET A 1 -32.82 16.12 -3.44
N LEU A 2 -33.74 16.17 -4.35
CA LEU A 2 -34.32 14.99 -5.06
C LEU A 2 -33.36 14.29 -6.02
N LEU A 3 -32.42 14.99 -6.66
CA LEU A 3 -31.49 14.45 -7.67
C LEU A 3 -30.46 13.47 -7.13
N PHE A 4 -30.13 13.51 -5.84
CA PHE A 4 -29.14 12.63 -5.22
C PHE A 4 -29.73 11.64 -4.21
N ARG A 5 -31.06 11.51 -4.17
CA ARG A 5 -31.72 10.66 -3.17
C ARG A 5 -31.28 9.20 -3.24
N LYS A 6 -31.19 8.66 -4.46
CA LYS A 6 -30.76 7.27 -4.67
C LYS A 6 -29.34 7.03 -4.16
N HIS A 7 -28.38 7.87 -4.53
CA HIS A 7 -27.00 7.78 -4.06
C HIS A 7 -26.88 7.94 -2.54
N TRP A 8 -27.74 8.77 -1.94
CA TRP A 8 -27.80 8.94 -0.49
C TRP A 8 -28.32 7.67 0.20
N GLU A 9 -29.36 7.05 -0.32
CA GLU A 9 -29.91 5.79 0.18
C GLU A 9 -28.88 4.64 0.03
N GLU A 10 -28.16 4.57 -1.09
CA GLU A 10 -27.07 3.64 -1.32
C GLU A 10 -25.92 3.86 -0.31
N ALA A 11 -25.50 5.09 -0.08
CA ALA A 11 -24.46 5.40 0.90
C ALA A 11 -24.87 5.03 2.33
N LEU A 12 -26.13 5.27 2.72
CA LEU A 12 -26.64 4.87 4.02
C LEU A 12 -26.72 3.35 4.17
N GLN A 13 -27.07 2.63 3.09
CA GLN A 13 -27.09 1.17 3.12
C GLN A 13 -25.67 0.63 3.25
N LEU A 14 -24.71 1.13 2.46
CA LEU A 14 -23.30 0.77 2.58
C LEU A 14 -22.77 0.98 4.00
N ARG A 15 -23.13 2.09 4.64
CA ARG A 15 -22.75 2.36 6.02
C ARG A 15 -23.29 1.32 6.99
N LYS A 16 -24.55 0.90 6.84
CA LYS A 16 -25.15 -0.16 7.66
C LYS A 16 -24.47 -1.51 7.46
N ASP A 17 -24.12 -1.82 6.20
CA ASP A 17 -23.43 -3.06 5.87
C ASP A 17 -22.02 -3.07 6.49
N GLN A 18 -21.28 -1.97 6.43
CA GLN A 18 -19.99 -1.81 7.11
C GLN A 18 -20.12 -1.98 8.63
N GLU A 19 -21.11 -1.36 9.26
CA GLU A 19 -21.40 -1.52 10.68
C GLU A 19 -21.72 -2.97 11.03
N GLY A 20 -22.53 -3.64 10.22
CA GLY A 20 -22.89 -5.04 10.39
C GLY A 20 -21.69 -6.00 10.35
N ILE A 21 -20.67 -5.67 9.59
CA ILE A 21 -19.44 -6.47 9.48
C ILE A 21 -18.41 -6.07 10.57
N ILE A 22 -18.12 -4.79 10.71
CA ILE A 22 -17.00 -4.31 11.53
C ILE A 22 -17.31 -4.36 13.03
N LEU A 23 -18.52 -3.98 13.46
CA LEU A 23 -18.85 -3.91 14.89
C LEU A 23 -18.75 -5.26 15.64
N PRO A 24 -19.21 -6.39 15.10
CA PRO A 24 -19.03 -7.68 15.78
C PRO A 24 -17.55 -8.00 16.04
N HIS A 25 -16.68 -7.73 15.07
CA HIS A 25 -15.24 -7.99 15.20
C HIS A 25 -14.56 -7.05 16.21
N THR A 26 -14.89 -5.76 16.18
CA THR A 26 -14.33 -4.79 17.13
C THR A 26 -14.78 -5.08 18.55
N ARG A 27 -16.06 -5.44 18.76
CA ARG A 27 -16.59 -5.83 20.08
C ARG A 27 -15.97 -7.12 20.59
N ALA A 28 -15.81 -8.14 19.75
CA ALA A 28 -15.14 -9.39 20.12
C ALA A 28 -13.69 -9.13 20.53
N ARG A 29 -12.98 -8.26 19.80
CA ARG A 29 -11.60 -7.88 20.12
C ARG A 29 -11.52 -7.12 21.44
N GLN A 30 -12.46 -6.22 21.70
CA GLN A 30 -12.55 -5.49 22.97
C GLN A 30 -12.77 -6.45 24.16
N GLN A 31 -13.67 -7.43 24.02
CA GLN A 31 -13.93 -8.44 25.03
C GLN A 31 -12.68 -9.30 25.33
N LEU A 32 -12.00 -9.77 24.26
CA LEU A 32 -10.76 -10.52 24.41
C LEU A 32 -9.70 -9.72 25.17
N LYS A 33 -9.52 -8.46 24.83
CA LYS A 33 -8.56 -7.57 25.50
C LYS A 33 -8.88 -7.36 26.96
N GLN A 34 -10.17 -7.24 27.32
CA GLN A 34 -10.62 -7.15 28.71
C GLN A 34 -10.34 -8.43 29.48
N GLN A 35 -10.62 -9.59 28.90
CA GLN A 35 -10.36 -10.90 29.52
C GLN A 35 -8.85 -11.13 29.80
N LEU A 36 -7.99 -10.72 28.85
CA LEU A 36 -6.54 -10.84 29.04
C LEU A 36 -6.05 -9.95 30.18
N ARG A 37 -6.50 -8.69 30.25
CA ARG A 37 -6.17 -7.77 31.36
C ARG A 37 -6.66 -8.27 32.73
N SER A 38 -7.83 -8.92 32.79
CA SER A 38 -8.34 -9.51 34.04
C SER A 38 -7.46 -10.69 34.50
N LYS A 39 -7.01 -11.54 33.57
CA LYS A 39 -6.12 -12.66 33.89
C LYS A 39 -4.74 -12.20 34.35
N GLU A 40 -4.16 -11.18 33.72
CA GLU A 40 -2.88 -10.62 34.16
C GLU A 40 -2.96 -10.06 35.59
N GLN A 41 -4.10 -9.51 36.01
CA GLN A 41 -4.31 -9.02 37.38
C GLN A 41 -4.52 -10.16 38.40
N GLU A 42 -5.03 -11.33 37.98
CA GLU A 42 -5.19 -12.51 38.83
C GLU A 42 -3.86 -13.28 38.98
N ASP A 43 -3.05 -13.38 37.93
CA ASP A 43 -1.73 -14.05 37.95
C ASP A 43 -0.67 -13.29 38.76
N ASP A 44 -0.74 -11.95 38.83
CA ASP A 44 0.12 -11.14 39.71
C ASP A 44 -0.12 -11.44 41.23
N SER A 45 -1.20 -12.12 41.56
CA SER A 45 -1.53 -12.52 42.94
C SER A 45 -1.04 -13.92 43.31
N ASP A 46 -0.53 -14.75 42.37
CA ASP A 46 0.00 -16.10 42.64
C ASP A 46 1.32 -16.38 41.88
N PRO A 47 2.50 -16.28 42.56
CA PRO A 47 3.81 -16.41 41.92
C PRO A 47 4.18 -17.82 41.43
N GLY A 48 3.25 -18.79 41.47
CA GLY A 48 3.48 -20.20 41.14
C GLY A 48 2.84 -20.67 39.83
N SER A 49 2.07 -19.86 39.15
CA SER A 49 1.35 -20.25 37.93
C SER A 49 2.17 -19.96 36.65
N SER A 50 2.72 -20.99 36.03
CA SER A 50 3.29 -20.90 34.68
C SER A 50 2.16 -20.88 33.65
N SER A 51 1.58 -19.73 33.34
CA SER A 51 0.60 -19.61 32.28
C SER A 51 1.29 -19.75 30.92
N SER A 52 0.80 -20.66 30.06
CA SER A 52 1.13 -20.71 28.65
C SER A 52 0.61 -19.43 27.98
N SER A 53 1.46 -18.43 27.84
CA SER A 53 1.15 -17.18 27.15
C SER A 53 0.87 -17.50 25.67
N THR A 54 -0.40 -17.58 25.31
CA THR A 54 -0.80 -17.46 23.91
C THR A 54 -0.33 -16.07 23.47
N GLU A 55 0.63 -16.00 22.55
CA GLU A 55 1.22 -14.75 22.09
C GLU A 55 0.10 -13.84 21.55
N TYR A 56 -0.19 -12.77 22.28
CA TYR A 56 -1.22 -11.81 21.89
C TYR A 56 -0.68 -10.90 20.79
N VAL A 57 -1.10 -11.16 19.56
CA VAL A 57 -0.74 -10.31 18.42
C VAL A 57 -1.54 -9.02 18.45
N LEU A 58 -0.85 -7.89 18.60
CA LEU A 58 -1.44 -6.56 18.57
C LEU A 58 -2.02 -6.27 17.18
N SER A 59 -3.29 -5.87 17.11
CA SER A 59 -3.98 -5.50 15.88
C SER A 59 -4.21 -3.99 15.78
N TYR A 60 -4.52 -3.50 14.57
CA TYR A 60 -4.93 -2.10 14.37
C TYR A 60 -6.13 -1.70 15.27
N VAL A 61 -7.10 -2.60 15.43
CA VAL A 61 -8.25 -2.36 16.32
C VAL A 61 -7.82 -2.15 17.75
N ASP A 62 -6.78 -2.83 18.25
CA ASP A 62 -6.29 -2.63 19.61
C ASP A 62 -5.74 -1.22 19.82
N THR A 63 -5.08 -0.66 18.82
CA THR A 63 -4.58 0.71 18.87
C THR A 63 -5.74 1.72 18.93
N LEU A 64 -6.82 1.47 18.19
CA LEU A 64 -8.02 2.29 18.21
C LEU A 64 -8.76 2.19 19.56
N LEU A 65 -8.83 1.01 20.17
CA LEU A 65 -9.47 0.80 21.48
C LEU A 65 -8.73 1.53 22.62
N ASP A 66 -7.42 1.73 22.48
CA ASP A 66 -6.61 2.45 23.46
C ASP A 66 -6.49 3.95 23.17
N LEU A 67 -6.86 4.38 21.97
CA LEU A 67 -6.75 5.77 21.56
C LEU A 67 -7.65 6.67 22.43
N GLN A 68 -7.05 7.74 22.95
CA GLN A 68 -7.75 8.81 23.65
C GLN A 68 -7.53 10.12 22.89
N LEU A 69 -8.60 10.87 22.65
CA LEU A 69 -8.56 12.14 21.93
C LEU A 69 -8.15 13.26 22.89
N PRO A 70 -6.91 13.80 22.80
CA PRO A 70 -6.40 14.77 23.78
C PRO A 70 -7.21 16.07 23.83
N GLU A 71 -7.72 16.49 22.66
CA GLU A 71 -8.46 17.73 22.46
C GLU A 71 -9.91 17.65 22.97
N GLU A 72 -10.41 16.44 23.27
CA GLU A 72 -11.76 16.16 23.70
C GLU A 72 -11.78 15.46 25.08
N GLU A 73 -11.12 16.03 26.08
CA GLU A 73 -11.08 15.54 27.48
C GLU A 73 -10.62 14.06 27.62
N LYS A 74 -9.75 13.60 26.71
CA LYS A 74 -9.29 12.20 26.62
C LYS A 74 -10.42 11.19 26.36
N ARG A 75 -11.47 11.61 25.69
CA ARG A 75 -12.54 10.72 25.24
C ARG A 75 -12.00 9.57 24.38
N LYS A 76 -12.54 8.39 24.54
CA LYS A 76 -12.32 7.25 23.65
C LYS A 76 -13.15 7.40 22.38
N LEU A 77 -12.76 6.67 21.33
CA LEU A 77 -13.52 6.59 20.10
C LEU A 77 -14.89 5.95 20.35
N SER A 78 -15.92 6.51 19.72
CA SER A 78 -17.24 5.87 19.60
C SER A 78 -17.19 4.69 18.62
N GLU A 79 -18.18 3.78 18.70
CA GLU A 79 -18.30 2.67 17.76
C GLU A 79 -18.39 3.16 16.30
N GLY A 80 -19.12 4.26 16.05
CA GLY A 80 -19.23 4.85 14.71
C GLY A 80 -17.90 5.36 14.18
N GLU A 81 -17.08 6.00 15.00
CA GLU A 81 -15.73 6.45 14.64
C GLU A 81 -14.81 5.25 14.37
N MET A 82 -14.88 4.20 15.18
CA MET A 82 -14.11 2.97 14.96
C MET A 82 -14.48 2.31 13.64
N VAL A 83 -15.77 2.23 13.30
CA VAL A 83 -16.21 1.69 12.00
C VAL A 83 -15.66 2.53 10.85
N SER A 84 -15.70 3.87 10.96
CA SER A 84 -15.14 4.75 9.93
C SER A 84 -13.64 4.52 9.73
N LEU A 85 -12.86 4.52 10.80
CA LEU A 85 -11.42 4.33 10.75
C LEU A 85 -11.02 2.94 10.22
N CYS A 86 -11.72 1.87 10.65
CA CYS A 86 -11.48 0.54 10.12
C CYS A 86 -11.85 0.44 8.63
N SER A 87 -12.97 1.04 8.23
CA SER A 87 -13.39 1.08 6.82
C SER A 87 -12.41 1.86 5.94
N GLU A 88 -11.96 3.02 6.40
CA GLU A 88 -10.95 3.83 5.69
C GLU A 88 -9.62 3.08 5.55
N PHE A 89 -9.19 2.37 6.60
CA PHE A 89 -7.97 1.56 6.56
C PHE A 89 -8.06 0.44 5.53
N LEU A 90 -9.18 -0.30 5.50
CA LEU A 90 -9.40 -1.38 4.56
C LEU A 90 -9.53 -0.86 3.12
N ASN A 91 -10.35 0.15 2.89
CA ASN A 91 -10.57 0.71 1.55
C ASN A 91 -9.29 1.34 0.97
N GLY A 92 -8.59 2.14 1.77
CA GLY A 92 -7.35 2.79 1.33
C GLY A 92 -6.22 1.80 1.07
N GLY A 93 -6.15 0.71 1.83
CA GLY A 93 -5.03 -0.25 1.79
C GLY A 93 -5.21 -1.40 0.80
N THR A 94 -6.43 -1.69 0.36
CA THR A 94 -6.70 -2.88 -0.47
C THR A 94 -6.56 -2.59 -1.96
N GLU A 95 -7.41 -1.74 -2.50
CA GLU A 95 -7.51 -1.50 -3.95
C GLU A 95 -6.22 -0.89 -4.52
N THR A 96 -5.70 0.15 -3.88
CA THR A 96 -4.49 0.83 -4.33
C THR A 96 -3.27 -0.09 -4.35
N THR A 97 -3.11 -0.94 -3.34
CA THR A 97 -1.99 -1.88 -3.24
C THR A 97 -2.14 -3.02 -4.25
N SER A 98 -3.34 -3.59 -4.40
CA SER A 98 -3.59 -4.68 -5.37
C SER A 98 -3.42 -4.23 -6.81
N THR A 99 -3.88 -3.02 -7.15
CA THR A 99 -3.67 -2.42 -8.48
C THR A 99 -2.18 -2.21 -8.77
N THR A 100 -1.42 -1.67 -7.81
CA THR A 100 0.03 -1.52 -7.98
C THR A 100 0.73 -2.87 -8.13
N LEU A 101 0.35 -3.87 -7.34
CA LEU A 101 0.87 -5.24 -7.46
C LEU A 101 0.60 -5.82 -8.84
N GLN A 102 -0.62 -5.65 -9.37
CA GLN A 102 -1.00 -6.10 -10.71
C GLN A 102 -0.10 -5.48 -11.79
N TRP A 103 0.14 -4.16 -11.74
CA TRP A 103 1.01 -3.47 -12.68
C TRP A 103 2.46 -3.93 -12.61
N ILE A 104 2.99 -4.16 -11.41
CA ILE A 104 4.34 -4.69 -11.22
C ILE A 104 4.44 -6.09 -11.83
N MET A 105 3.49 -6.98 -11.52
CA MET A 105 3.49 -8.34 -12.06
C MET A 105 3.33 -8.36 -13.57
N ALA A 106 2.47 -7.50 -14.15
CA ALA A 106 2.33 -7.36 -15.60
C ALA A 106 3.66 -6.95 -16.26
N ASN A 107 4.40 -6.02 -15.67
CA ASN A 107 5.72 -5.64 -16.17
C ASN A 107 6.75 -6.75 -16.01
N LEU A 108 6.72 -7.54 -14.95
CA LEU A 108 7.60 -8.69 -14.77
C LEU A 108 7.32 -9.81 -15.80
N VAL A 109 6.06 -9.99 -16.18
CA VAL A 109 5.67 -10.91 -17.26
C VAL A 109 6.14 -10.40 -18.61
N LYS A 110 5.96 -9.09 -18.87
CA LYS A 110 6.41 -8.44 -20.13
C LYS A 110 7.92 -8.41 -20.27
N HIS A 111 8.66 -8.42 -19.16
CA HIS A 111 10.13 -8.33 -19.12
C HIS A 111 10.75 -9.53 -18.38
N PRO A 112 10.79 -10.74 -19.00
CA PRO A 112 11.26 -11.96 -18.35
C PRO A 112 12.69 -11.88 -17.79
N HIS A 113 13.56 -11.07 -18.37
CA HIS A 113 14.92 -10.85 -17.90
C HIS A 113 14.96 -10.11 -16.55
N ILE A 114 14.02 -9.17 -16.30
CA ILE A 114 13.86 -8.48 -15.01
C ILE A 114 13.34 -9.47 -13.96
N GLN A 115 12.35 -10.30 -14.33
CA GLN A 115 11.82 -11.33 -13.46
C GLN A 115 12.90 -12.35 -13.06
N ALA A 116 13.73 -12.79 -14.02
CA ALA A 116 14.83 -13.73 -13.77
C ALA A 116 15.87 -13.14 -12.80
N LYS A 117 16.32 -11.90 -13.04
CA LYS A 117 17.25 -11.21 -12.15
C LYS A 117 16.69 -11.01 -10.74
N LEU A 118 15.40 -10.67 -10.64
CA LEU A 118 14.72 -10.57 -9.35
C LEU A 118 14.66 -11.92 -8.62
N PHE A 119 14.35 -13.00 -9.34
CA PHE A 119 14.36 -14.35 -8.79
C PHE A 119 15.75 -14.77 -8.28
N GLU A 120 16.81 -14.45 -9.00
CA GLU A 120 18.21 -14.72 -8.57
C GLU A 120 18.52 -14.01 -7.25
N GLU A 121 18.17 -12.72 -7.10
CA GLU A 121 18.34 -11.99 -5.84
C GLU A 121 17.58 -12.65 -4.69
N ILE A 122 16.28 -12.90 -4.88
CA ILE A 122 15.40 -13.47 -3.85
C ILE A 122 15.92 -14.85 -3.42
N SER A 123 16.22 -15.73 -4.39
CA SER A 123 16.72 -17.08 -4.11
C SER A 123 18.08 -17.05 -3.40
N GLY A 124 18.95 -16.11 -3.75
CA GLY A 124 20.25 -15.91 -3.08
C GLY A 124 20.10 -15.46 -1.63
N VAL A 125 19.06 -14.69 -1.29
CA VAL A 125 18.82 -14.23 0.09
C VAL A 125 18.13 -15.29 0.93
N VAL A 126 17.13 -15.98 0.37
CA VAL A 126 16.35 -17.01 1.08
C VAL A 126 17.16 -18.30 1.28
N GLY A 127 18.08 -18.59 0.37
CA GLY A 127 18.94 -19.79 0.39
C GLY A 127 18.24 -21.07 -0.07
N GLU A 128 19.01 -22.16 -0.11
CA GLU A 128 18.49 -23.47 -0.50
C GLU A 128 17.47 -24.00 0.53
N GLY A 129 16.29 -24.40 0.02
CA GLY A 129 15.22 -24.97 0.85
C GLY A 129 14.35 -23.96 1.60
N GLY A 130 14.60 -22.67 1.50
CA GLY A 130 13.71 -21.66 2.07
C GLY A 130 12.42 -21.55 1.27
N GLU A 131 11.25 -21.67 1.90
CA GLU A 131 9.94 -21.71 1.23
C GLU A 131 9.25 -20.36 1.13
N GLU A 132 9.66 -19.42 1.99
CA GLU A 132 9.01 -18.12 2.15
C GLU A 132 10.04 -17.02 2.40
N VAL A 133 9.81 -15.85 1.82
CA VAL A 133 10.53 -14.62 2.13
C VAL A 133 9.96 -14.03 3.41
N LYS A 134 10.80 -13.83 4.42
CA LYS A 134 10.42 -13.20 5.68
C LYS A 134 10.65 -11.69 5.63
N ARG A 135 10.00 -10.97 6.53
CA ARG A 135 10.14 -9.52 6.63
C ARG A 135 11.60 -9.05 6.78
N GLU A 136 12.41 -9.80 7.53
CA GLU A 136 13.83 -9.49 7.77
C GLU A 136 14.68 -9.64 6.50
N ASP A 137 14.23 -10.45 5.55
CA ASP A 137 14.96 -10.70 4.30
C ASP A 137 14.77 -9.56 3.30
N LEU A 138 13.61 -8.88 3.32
CA LEU A 138 13.29 -7.78 2.41
C LEU A 138 14.34 -6.65 2.44
N GLN A 139 14.96 -6.42 3.58
CA GLN A 139 16.01 -5.41 3.72
C GLN A 139 17.30 -5.75 2.93
N LYS A 140 17.51 -7.03 2.59
CA LYS A 140 18.68 -7.54 1.88
C LYS A 140 18.45 -7.61 0.35
N MET A 141 17.29 -7.14 -0.15
CA MET A 141 16.87 -7.26 -1.54
C MET A 141 16.79 -5.88 -2.22
N PRO A 142 17.91 -5.26 -2.58
CA PRO A 142 17.91 -3.95 -3.22
C PRO A 142 17.25 -3.95 -4.60
N TYR A 143 17.37 -5.00 -5.40
CA TYR A 143 16.74 -5.06 -6.72
C TYR A 143 15.22 -5.16 -6.61
N LEU A 144 14.70 -5.91 -5.63
CA LEU A 144 13.26 -5.92 -5.32
C LEU A 144 12.74 -4.51 -5.04
N LYS A 145 13.44 -3.74 -4.19
CA LYS A 145 13.08 -2.34 -3.90
C LYS A 145 13.07 -1.49 -5.17
N ALA A 146 14.07 -1.66 -6.02
CA ALA A 146 14.15 -0.95 -7.29
C ALA A 146 12.97 -1.30 -8.22
N VAL A 147 12.55 -2.56 -8.27
CA VAL A 147 11.36 -3.02 -9.03
C VAL A 147 10.09 -2.37 -8.50
N ILE A 148 9.91 -2.32 -7.16
CA ILE A 148 8.74 -1.69 -6.55
C ILE A 148 8.70 -0.18 -6.86
N LEU A 149 9.83 0.51 -6.72
CA LEU A 149 9.92 1.95 -7.01
C LEU A 149 9.64 2.24 -8.48
N GLU A 150 10.14 1.42 -9.39
CA GLU A 150 9.86 1.56 -10.83
C GLU A 150 8.39 1.29 -11.16
N GLY A 151 7.76 0.33 -10.50
CA GLY A 151 6.33 0.08 -10.60
C GLY A 151 5.50 1.30 -10.20
N LEU A 152 5.80 1.87 -9.04
CA LEU A 152 5.15 3.08 -8.53
C LEU A 152 5.40 4.31 -9.42
N ARG A 153 6.58 4.43 -10.01
CA ARG A 153 6.92 5.49 -10.94
C ARG A 153 6.14 5.38 -12.24
N ARG A 154 6.15 4.19 -12.85
CA ARG A 154 5.59 3.96 -14.18
C ARG A 154 4.07 3.86 -14.18
N HIS A 155 3.52 3.23 -13.14
CA HIS A 155 2.09 2.98 -12.97
C HIS A 155 1.67 3.36 -11.54
N PRO A 156 1.61 4.66 -11.20
CA PRO A 156 1.04 5.06 -9.93
C PRO A 156 -0.43 4.62 -9.86
N PRO A 157 -0.93 4.18 -8.68
CA PRO A 157 -2.30 3.67 -8.56
C PRO A 157 -3.38 4.72 -8.89
N ALA A 158 -3.01 6.00 -8.89
CA ALA A 158 -3.85 7.11 -9.36
C ALA A 158 -2.99 8.12 -10.11
N HIS A 159 -3.49 8.68 -11.22
CA HIS A 159 -2.76 9.71 -11.95
C HIS A 159 -2.75 11.05 -11.20
N PHE A 160 -3.77 11.31 -10.41
CA PHE A 160 -3.90 12.53 -9.61
C PHE A 160 -3.92 12.20 -8.12
N LEU A 161 -3.36 13.09 -7.31
CA LEU A 161 -3.61 13.07 -5.87
C LEU A 161 -5.08 13.42 -5.59
N LEU A 162 -5.55 13.08 -4.39
CA LEU A 162 -6.84 13.56 -3.93
C LEU A 162 -6.86 15.10 -3.94
N PRO A 163 -7.97 15.74 -4.35
CA PRO A 163 -8.04 17.20 -4.46
C PRO A 163 -7.72 17.91 -3.14
N HIS A 164 -6.94 18.99 -3.24
CA HIS A 164 -6.61 19.85 -2.11
C HIS A 164 -7.35 21.17 -2.20
N SER A 165 -8.00 21.58 -1.12
CA SER A 165 -8.62 22.89 -1.04
C SER A 165 -7.62 23.93 -0.52
N VAL A 166 -7.50 25.06 -1.21
CA VAL A 166 -6.66 26.20 -0.81
C VAL A 166 -7.33 26.92 0.36
N THR A 167 -6.62 27.07 1.47
CA THR A 167 -7.17 27.65 2.72
C THR A 167 -7.11 29.18 2.77
N GLN A 168 -6.30 29.81 1.93
CA GLN A 168 -6.17 31.27 1.80
C GLN A 168 -5.76 31.63 0.37
N ASP A 169 -5.99 32.86 -0.06
CA ASP A 169 -5.52 33.34 -1.35
C ASP A 169 -4.00 33.17 -1.43
N THR A 170 -3.54 32.60 -2.52
CA THR A 170 -2.11 32.35 -2.74
C THR A 170 -1.73 32.54 -4.20
N THR A 171 -0.43 32.52 -4.48
CA THR A 171 0.09 32.60 -5.85
C THR A 171 1.04 31.41 -6.08
N LEU A 172 0.86 30.72 -7.21
CA LEU A 172 1.74 29.63 -7.66
C LEU A 172 2.24 29.97 -9.07
N GLU A 173 3.53 30.06 -9.26
CA GLU A 173 4.18 30.36 -10.55
C GLU A 173 3.57 31.61 -11.25
N GLY A 174 3.21 32.64 -10.47
CA GLY A 174 2.57 33.87 -10.98
C GLY A 174 1.05 33.81 -11.19
N PHE A 175 0.43 32.65 -11.04
CA PHE A 175 -1.02 32.49 -11.11
C PHE A 175 -1.66 32.72 -9.75
N ALA A 176 -2.66 33.61 -9.70
CA ALA A 176 -3.45 33.82 -8.48
C ALA A 176 -4.42 32.66 -8.28
N ILE A 177 -4.37 32.05 -7.09
CA ILE A 177 -5.23 30.92 -6.69
C ILE A 177 -6.07 31.38 -5.50
N PRO A 178 -7.36 31.66 -5.69
CA PRO A 178 -8.24 32.11 -4.62
C PRO A 178 -8.46 31.03 -3.55
N LYS A 179 -8.77 31.46 -2.35
CA LYS A 179 -9.25 30.61 -1.26
C LYS A 179 -10.40 29.73 -1.74
N ASN A 180 -10.44 28.48 -1.24
CA ASN A 180 -11.43 27.42 -1.59
C ASN A 180 -11.31 26.90 -3.04
N THR A 181 -10.31 27.30 -3.81
CA THR A 181 -10.00 26.64 -5.09
C THR A 181 -9.56 25.19 -4.81
N LEU A 182 -10.05 24.26 -5.64
CA LEU A 182 -9.56 22.88 -5.64
C LEU A 182 -8.35 22.78 -6.57
N VAL A 183 -7.25 22.23 -6.03
CA VAL A 183 -6.01 22.00 -6.77
C VAL A 183 -5.72 20.50 -6.81
N ASN A 184 -5.49 19.99 -8.00
CA ASN A 184 -5.06 18.61 -8.25
C ASN A 184 -3.59 18.59 -8.67
N PHE A 185 -2.84 17.59 -8.19
CA PHE A 185 -1.47 17.34 -8.60
C PHE A 185 -1.42 16.06 -9.43
N MET A 186 -0.95 16.17 -10.68
CA MET A 186 -0.81 15.05 -11.60
C MET A 186 0.51 14.33 -11.35
N VAL A 187 0.47 13.30 -10.49
CA VAL A 187 1.68 12.57 -10.07
C VAL A 187 2.23 11.66 -11.17
N ALA A 188 1.37 11.21 -12.08
CA ALA A 188 1.81 10.41 -13.22
C ALA A 188 2.78 11.17 -14.13
N ASP A 189 2.50 12.43 -14.45
CA ASP A 189 3.39 13.28 -15.27
C ASP A 189 4.77 13.46 -14.63
N MET A 190 4.85 13.48 -13.30
CA MET A 190 6.14 13.56 -12.62
C MET A 190 6.98 12.31 -12.85
N GLY A 191 6.35 11.13 -12.79
CA GLY A 191 7.00 9.85 -13.10
C GLY A 191 7.35 9.67 -14.59
N TRP A 192 6.65 10.38 -15.47
CA TRP A 192 6.83 10.28 -16.94
C TRP A 192 7.61 11.43 -17.56
N ASN A 193 8.12 12.36 -16.75
CA ASN A 193 8.80 13.53 -17.24
C ASN A 193 10.18 13.18 -17.85
N PRO A 194 10.40 13.35 -19.18
CA PRO A 194 11.65 13.00 -19.84
C PRO A 194 12.82 13.90 -19.45
N LYS A 195 12.58 15.05 -18.81
CA LYS A 195 13.64 15.90 -18.27
C LYS A 195 14.27 15.34 -16.98
N ILE A 196 13.54 14.43 -16.29
CA ILE A 196 13.97 13.82 -15.03
C ILE A 196 14.35 12.36 -15.24
N TRP A 197 13.60 11.65 -16.09
CA TRP A 197 13.70 10.21 -16.28
C TRP A 197 14.08 9.91 -17.74
N ASP A 198 15.25 9.31 -17.95
CA ASP A 198 15.63 8.81 -19.27
C ASP A 198 14.67 7.71 -19.71
N ASP A 199 14.16 7.78 -20.96
CA ASP A 199 13.17 6.84 -21.49
C ASP A 199 12.05 6.50 -20.47
N PRO A 200 11.22 7.50 -20.11
CA PRO A 200 10.34 7.40 -18.93
C PRO A 200 9.25 6.34 -19.06
N MET A 201 8.93 5.91 -20.29
CA MET A 201 7.91 4.91 -20.54
C MET A 201 8.42 3.46 -20.43
N ALA A 202 9.74 3.25 -20.49
CA ALA A 202 10.33 1.94 -20.29
C ALA A 202 10.38 1.58 -18.80
N PHE A 203 10.15 0.30 -18.50
CA PHE A 203 10.26 -0.26 -17.15
C PHE A 203 11.72 -0.68 -16.89
N LYS A 204 12.45 0.14 -16.15
CA LYS A 204 13.89 0.00 -15.89
C LYS A 204 14.19 0.14 -14.39
N PRO A 205 14.13 -0.93 -13.59
CA PRO A 205 14.46 -0.88 -12.16
C PRO A 205 15.86 -0.34 -11.86
N GLU A 206 16.79 -0.52 -12.79
CA GLU A 206 18.19 -0.11 -12.65
C GLU A 206 18.36 1.39 -12.40
N ARG A 207 17.37 2.23 -12.75
CA ARG A 207 17.42 3.67 -12.49
C ARG A 207 17.36 4.02 -10.98
N PHE A 208 16.95 3.07 -10.16
CA PHE A 208 16.95 3.19 -8.69
C PHE A 208 18.14 2.47 -8.03
N MET A 209 18.98 1.81 -8.79
CA MET A 209 20.18 1.18 -8.27
C MET A 209 21.34 2.19 -8.21
N ASN A 210 22.19 2.04 -7.19
CA ASN A 210 23.42 2.82 -7.12
C ASN A 210 24.38 2.47 -8.28
N SER A 211 25.39 3.33 -8.52
CA SER A 211 26.35 3.14 -9.60
C SER A 211 27.17 1.85 -9.53
N LYS A 212 27.19 1.17 -8.37
CA LYS A 212 27.83 -0.13 -8.15
C LYS A 212 26.91 -1.32 -8.41
N GLY A 213 25.59 -1.07 -8.59
CA GLY A 213 24.61 -2.12 -8.83
C GLY A 213 24.31 -3.04 -7.64
N ASN A 214 24.82 -2.73 -6.45
CA ASN A 214 24.72 -3.57 -5.25
C ASN A 214 23.85 -2.96 -4.13
N GLY A 215 23.13 -1.89 -4.40
CA GLY A 215 22.25 -1.22 -3.45
C GLY A 215 21.31 -0.26 -4.15
N VAL A 216 20.22 0.10 -3.49
CA VAL A 216 19.30 1.14 -3.96
C VAL A 216 19.90 2.49 -3.61
N GLU A 217 19.91 3.42 -4.58
CA GLU A 217 20.13 4.82 -4.27
C GLU A 217 19.03 5.27 -3.30
N ALA A 218 19.40 6.03 -2.24
CA ALA A 218 18.43 6.48 -1.25
C ALA A 218 17.38 7.38 -1.93
N PHE A 219 16.28 6.79 -2.35
CA PHE A 219 15.20 7.49 -3.03
C PHE A 219 14.12 7.93 -2.02
N ASP A 220 13.77 9.21 -2.07
CA ASP A 220 12.77 9.80 -1.19
C ASP A 220 11.38 9.81 -1.86
N VAL A 221 10.55 8.81 -1.54
CA VAL A 221 9.14 8.75 -2.01
C VAL A 221 8.22 9.75 -1.30
N THR A 222 8.71 10.43 -0.26
CA THR A 222 7.91 11.36 0.57
C THR A 222 8.03 12.81 0.12
N GLY A 223 8.96 13.10 -0.79
CA GLY A 223 9.21 14.45 -1.30
C GLY A 223 9.81 15.43 -0.27
N ARG A 224 10.42 14.91 0.81
CA ARG A 224 11.03 15.74 1.86
C ARG A 224 12.39 16.30 1.45
N LYS A 225 13.16 15.54 0.67
CA LYS A 225 14.50 15.90 0.21
C LYS A 225 14.48 16.39 -1.22
N GLU A 226 13.90 15.63 -2.12
CA GLU A 226 13.81 15.92 -3.54
C GLU A 226 12.48 15.42 -4.09
N ILE A 227 11.82 16.22 -4.91
CA ILE A 227 10.57 15.83 -5.56
C ILE A 227 10.87 15.41 -6.99
N ARG A 228 11.14 14.10 -7.19
CA ARG A 228 11.24 13.49 -8.53
C ARG A 228 10.00 12.73 -8.91
N MET A 229 9.37 12.06 -7.94
CA MET A 229 8.04 11.47 -8.00
C MET A 229 7.43 11.45 -6.58
N ILE A 230 6.12 11.54 -6.46
CA ILE A 230 5.39 11.49 -5.18
C ILE A 230 4.17 10.57 -5.27
N PRO A 231 4.36 9.26 -5.49
CA PRO A 231 3.24 8.33 -5.67
C PRO A 231 2.32 8.26 -4.44
N PHE A 232 2.83 8.63 -3.27
CA PHE A 232 2.10 8.69 -2.01
C PHE A 232 1.70 10.11 -1.58
N GLY A 233 1.86 11.10 -2.46
CA GLY A 233 1.74 12.50 -2.09
C GLY A 233 2.90 13.02 -1.24
N ALA A 234 2.75 14.22 -0.68
CA ALA A 234 3.78 14.86 0.14
C ALA A 234 3.17 15.76 1.22
N GLY A 235 4.00 16.12 2.22
CA GLY A 235 3.64 17.07 3.28
C GLY A 235 2.58 16.54 4.24
N ARG A 236 1.68 17.44 4.72
CA ARG A 236 0.69 17.12 5.75
C ARG A 236 -0.41 16.13 5.32
N ARG A 237 -0.54 15.87 4.02
CA ARG A 237 -1.54 14.98 3.43
C ARG A 237 -0.91 13.78 2.74
N ILE A 238 0.37 13.48 3.06
CA ILE A 238 1.02 12.26 2.60
C ILE A 238 0.20 11.03 3.02
N CYS A 239 0.19 10.00 2.18
CA CYS A 239 -0.48 8.73 2.48
C CYS A 239 -0.01 8.18 3.86
N PRO A 240 -0.93 7.95 4.81
CA PRO A 240 -0.54 7.42 6.12
C PRO A 240 -0.08 5.97 6.06
N GLY A 241 -0.47 5.23 5.01
CA GLY A 241 -0.14 3.81 4.82
C GLY A 241 1.03 3.55 3.87
N TYR A 242 1.85 4.55 3.51
CA TYR A 242 2.89 4.36 2.49
C TYR A 242 3.94 3.31 2.87
N GLU A 243 4.34 3.24 4.14
CA GLU A 243 5.29 2.22 4.61
C GLU A 243 4.68 0.82 4.56
N LEU A 244 3.41 0.68 4.95
CA LEU A 244 2.68 -0.58 4.88
C LEU A 244 2.48 -1.02 3.41
N ALA A 245 2.14 -0.10 2.52
CA ALA A 245 1.99 -0.39 1.10
C ALA A 245 3.30 -0.89 0.47
N ILE A 246 4.43 -0.23 0.75
CA ILE A 246 5.75 -0.67 0.27
C ILE A 246 6.08 -2.05 0.83
N LEU A 247 5.88 -2.28 2.14
CA LEU A 247 6.12 -3.58 2.77
C LEU A 247 5.28 -4.69 2.12
N HIS A 248 4.00 -4.45 1.87
CA HIS A 248 3.12 -5.41 1.22
C HIS A 248 3.55 -5.70 -0.22
N LEU A 249 3.89 -4.67 -1.00
CA LEU A 249 4.38 -4.83 -2.36
C LEU A 249 5.68 -5.66 -2.39
N GLU A 250 6.65 -5.32 -1.54
CA GLU A 250 7.89 -6.07 -1.42
C GLU A 250 7.62 -7.54 -1.05
N TYR A 251 6.80 -7.79 -0.02
CA TYR A 251 6.50 -9.12 0.46
C TYR A 251 5.77 -9.98 -0.58
N PHE A 252 4.72 -9.45 -1.19
CA PHE A 252 3.93 -10.21 -2.15
C PHE A 252 4.70 -10.45 -3.45
N VAL A 253 5.37 -9.44 -4.01
CA VAL A 253 6.17 -9.62 -5.23
C VAL A 253 7.28 -10.64 -5.01
N ALA A 254 7.99 -10.55 -3.87
CA ALA A 254 9.05 -11.49 -3.56
C ALA A 254 8.55 -12.94 -3.47
N ASN A 255 7.46 -13.18 -2.73
CA ASN A 255 6.92 -14.54 -2.57
C ASN A 255 6.27 -15.07 -3.85
N LEU A 256 5.61 -14.23 -4.65
CA LEU A 256 5.05 -14.62 -5.94
C LEU A 256 6.12 -15.01 -6.94
N VAL A 257 7.23 -14.27 -7.00
CA VAL A 257 8.36 -14.55 -7.89
C VAL A 257 9.20 -15.74 -7.38
N LEU A 258 9.36 -15.88 -6.06
CA LEU A 258 10.06 -17.02 -5.47
C LEU A 258 9.40 -18.35 -5.80
N ASN A 259 8.07 -18.41 -5.71
CA ASN A 259 7.32 -19.65 -5.81
C ASN A 259 6.88 -19.98 -7.25
N PHE A 260 6.70 -18.97 -8.11
CA PHE A 260 6.16 -19.15 -9.45
C PHE A 260 6.97 -18.43 -10.50
N GLU A 261 7.14 -19.08 -11.66
CA GLU A 261 7.51 -18.42 -12.89
C GLU A 261 6.24 -17.95 -13.60
N TRP A 262 6.21 -16.68 -13.97
CA TRP A 262 5.10 -16.00 -14.59
C TRP A 262 5.42 -15.77 -16.08
N ARG A 263 4.62 -16.32 -16.97
CA ARG A 263 4.79 -16.16 -18.41
C ARG A 263 3.50 -15.67 -19.05
N ALA A 264 3.62 -14.85 -20.09
CA ALA A 264 2.48 -14.51 -20.92
C ALA A 264 1.89 -15.78 -21.54
N VAL A 265 0.59 -15.76 -21.83
CA VAL A 265 -0.07 -16.82 -22.59
C VAL A 265 0.55 -16.85 -24.01
N ASP A 266 0.77 -18.04 -24.56
CA ASP A 266 1.43 -18.22 -25.85
C ASP A 266 0.72 -17.43 -26.95
N GLY A 267 1.49 -16.59 -27.63
CA GLY A 267 1.01 -15.73 -28.72
C GLY A 267 0.41 -14.39 -28.25
N ASP A 268 0.28 -14.14 -26.94
CA ASP A 268 -0.25 -12.90 -26.40
C ASP A 268 0.88 -11.96 -25.97
N GLU A 269 0.80 -10.71 -26.43
CA GLU A 269 1.60 -9.63 -25.88
C GLU A 269 0.88 -9.06 -24.64
N VAL A 270 1.61 -8.86 -23.53
CA VAL A 270 1.04 -8.24 -22.32
C VAL A 270 0.60 -6.82 -22.67
N ASP A 271 -0.71 -6.60 -22.63
CA ASP A 271 -1.32 -5.28 -22.83
C ASP A 271 -1.24 -4.46 -21.55
N LEU A 272 -0.55 -3.33 -21.63
CA LEU A 272 -0.43 -2.36 -20.53
C LEU A 272 -1.35 -1.15 -20.72
N SER A 273 -2.44 -1.29 -21.49
CA SER A 273 -3.47 -0.26 -21.62
C SER A 273 -4.17 -0.03 -20.30
N GLU A 274 -4.42 1.24 -19.99
CA GLU A 274 -5.00 1.71 -18.74
C GLU A 274 -6.50 1.98 -18.89
N GLU A 275 -7.25 1.67 -17.83
CA GLU A 275 -8.63 2.13 -17.61
C GLU A 275 -8.67 2.98 -16.36
N GLN A 276 -9.19 4.21 -16.49
CA GLN A 276 -9.26 5.15 -15.37
C GLN A 276 -10.56 4.96 -14.59
N GLY A 277 -10.43 4.51 -13.35
CA GLY A 277 -11.46 4.47 -12.34
C GLY A 277 -11.10 5.35 -11.14
N PHE A 278 -11.41 4.89 -9.95
CA PHE A 278 -10.86 5.46 -8.71
C PHE A 278 -9.35 5.22 -8.64
N THR A 279 -8.94 4.01 -8.99
CA THR A 279 -7.57 3.63 -9.31
C THR A 279 -7.40 3.49 -10.83
N VAL A 280 -6.15 3.47 -11.30
CA VAL A 280 -5.81 3.25 -12.70
C VAL A 280 -5.51 1.77 -12.87
N GLU A 281 -6.48 1.04 -13.43
CA GLU A 281 -6.43 -0.41 -13.60
C GLU A 281 -5.98 -0.81 -15.00
N MET A 282 -5.60 -2.08 -15.16
CA MET A 282 -5.40 -2.65 -16.49
C MET A 282 -6.75 -2.79 -17.19
N LYS A 283 -6.86 -2.21 -18.40
CA LYS A 283 -8.07 -2.32 -19.22
C LYS A 283 -8.42 -3.77 -19.55
N ASN A 284 -7.40 -4.58 -19.80
CA ASN A 284 -7.51 -6.01 -20.00
C ASN A 284 -6.79 -6.71 -18.85
N PRO A 285 -7.48 -7.57 -18.05
CA PRO A 285 -6.85 -8.30 -16.96
C PRO A 285 -5.66 -9.12 -17.41
N LEU A 286 -4.62 -9.18 -16.60
CA LEU A 286 -3.41 -9.95 -16.87
C LEU A 286 -3.73 -11.45 -17.02
N GLN A 287 -3.45 -12.03 -18.18
CA GLN A 287 -3.56 -13.46 -18.47
C GLN A 287 -2.17 -14.08 -18.48
N VAL A 288 -1.95 -15.14 -17.69
CA VAL A 288 -0.62 -15.74 -17.51
C VAL A 288 -0.66 -17.26 -17.35
N HIS A 289 0.43 -17.91 -17.76
CA HIS A 289 0.77 -19.24 -17.32
C HIS A 289 1.65 -19.19 -16.07
N LEU A 290 1.25 -19.93 -15.05
CA LEU A 290 2.02 -20.09 -13.81
C LEU A 290 2.69 -21.45 -13.78
N SER A 291 4.00 -21.47 -13.63
CA SER A 291 4.79 -22.68 -13.42
C SER A 291 5.42 -22.64 -12.02
N PRO A 292 5.18 -23.63 -11.14
CA PRO A 292 5.87 -23.69 -9.85
C PRO A 292 7.39 -23.78 -10.07
N ARG A 293 8.16 -22.95 -9.35
CA ARG A 293 9.63 -22.97 -9.37
C ARG A 293 10.21 -24.04 -8.46
N ARG A 294 9.42 -24.45 -7.46
CA ARG A 294 9.80 -25.44 -6.45
C ARG A 294 8.80 -26.59 -6.45
N LYS A 295 9.29 -27.80 -6.31
CA LYS A 295 8.50 -29.02 -6.18
C LYS A 295 8.37 -29.40 -4.72
#